data_3d7084bf2267b4fbf5cf6ee73e5127b8
#
_entry.id   3d7084bf2267b4fbf5cf6ee73e5127b8
#
_cell.length_a   1.000
_cell.length_b   1.000
_cell.length_c   1.000
_cell.angle_alpha   90.00
_cell.angle_beta   90.00
_cell.angle_gamma   90.00
#
_symmetry.space_group_name_H-M   'P 1'
#
loop_
_entity.id
_entity.type
_entity.pdbx_description
1 polymer ?
#
loop_
_entity_poly.entity_id
_entity_poly.type
_entity_poly.pdbx_seq_one_letter_code
_entity_poly.pdbx_strand_id
1 'polypeptide(L)'
;MVSMAARNSLDLDRDPRPIIGTRGFDAPRELVFSAWTDPKHLTQWWGPNGFTTTTYSFDLRPGGVWRFVMHGPDGRDYQNRITFEKIVPPERIVYRHGGGDDVEPVQFRQTVIFEDLGGRTRITWRGDFPSTAERNRVIRDYGADKGLAETLARLGDYVAAMASGPKHRGVA
;
A
#
# COMPACT_ATOMS: atom_id res chain seq x y z
N MET A 1 -40.90 -4.35 -11.60
CA MET A 1 -39.48 -4.74 -11.58
C MET A 1 -38.66 -3.57 -11.06
N VAL A 2 -37.87 -3.81 -10.03
CA VAL A 2 -36.98 -2.78 -9.51
C VAL A 2 -35.95 -2.43 -10.57
N SER A 3 -35.76 -1.18 -10.81
CA SER A 3 -34.78 -0.70 -11.76
C SER A 3 -33.39 -1.25 -11.42
N MET A 4 -32.71 -1.80 -12.42
CA MET A 4 -31.32 -2.25 -12.26
C MET A 4 -30.43 -1.09 -11.83
N ALA A 5 -30.67 0.11 -12.34
CA ALA A 5 -29.92 1.30 -11.99
C ALA A 5 -30.06 1.65 -10.51
N ALA A 6 -31.27 1.58 -9.98
CA ALA A 6 -31.51 1.86 -8.55
C ALA A 6 -30.81 0.84 -7.67
N ARG A 7 -30.87 -0.44 -8.05
CA ARG A 7 -30.20 -1.51 -7.30
C ARG A 7 -28.68 -1.31 -7.32
N ASN A 8 -28.12 -1.01 -8.47
CA ASN A 8 -26.68 -0.78 -8.61
C ASN A 8 -26.21 0.41 -7.78
N SER A 9 -26.99 1.48 -7.74
CA SER A 9 -26.67 2.65 -6.95
C SER A 9 -26.61 2.31 -5.45
N LEU A 10 -27.61 1.56 -4.96
CA LEU A 10 -27.63 1.13 -3.57
C LEU A 10 -26.47 0.20 -3.23
N ASP A 11 -26.15 -0.70 -4.14
CA ASP A 11 -25.05 -1.64 -3.94
C ASP A 11 -23.70 -0.92 -3.93
N LEU A 12 -23.52 0.08 -4.79
CA LEU A 12 -22.29 0.87 -4.80
C LEU A 12 -22.09 1.67 -3.52
N ASP A 13 -23.18 2.14 -2.92
CA ASP A 13 -23.08 2.87 -1.66
C ASP A 13 -22.75 1.95 -0.48
N ARG A 14 -23.24 0.70 -0.50
CA ARG A 14 -22.96 -0.27 0.54
C ARG A 14 -21.63 -0.96 0.36
N ASP A 15 -21.25 -1.20 -0.89
CA ASP A 15 -20.06 -1.98 -1.26
C ASP A 15 -19.36 -1.25 -2.39
N PRO A 16 -18.68 -0.14 -2.07
CA PRO A 16 -17.98 0.63 -3.07
C PRO A 16 -16.87 -0.20 -3.71
N ARG A 17 -16.67 0.01 -5.01
CA ARG A 17 -15.62 -0.69 -5.74
C ARG A 17 -14.26 -0.39 -5.12
N PRO A 18 -13.46 -1.42 -4.86
CA PRO A 18 -12.11 -1.20 -4.33
C PRO A 18 -11.21 -0.56 -5.39
N ILE A 19 -10.14 0.06 -4.90
CA ILE A 19 -9.01 0.41 -5.76
C ILE A 19 -8.06 -0.77 -5.70
N ILE A 20 -7.72 -1.35 -6.87
CA ILE A 20 -6.85 -2.53 -6.92
C ILE A 20 -5.68 -2.24 -7.85
N GLY A 21 -4.47 -2.50 -7.35
CA GLY A 21 -3.26 -2.53 -8.17
C GLY A 21 -2.65 -3.92 -8.13
N THR A 22 -2.12 -4.37 -9.26
CA THR A 22 -1.47 -5.67 -9.38
C THR A 22 -0.17 -5.51 -10.13
N ARG A 23 0.90 -6.18 -9.65
CA ARG A 23 2.19 -6.15 -10.32
C ARG A 23 2.96 -7.42 -10.05
N GLY A 24 3.68 -7.91 -11.07
CA GLY A 24 4.63 -9.00 -10.93
C GLY A 24 6.03 -8.49 -10.61
N PHE A 25 6.77 -9.26 -9.82
CA PHE A 25 8.13 -8.96 -9.41
C PHE A 25 9.02 -10.17 -9.71
N ASP A 26 10.17 -9.93 -10.27
CA ASP A 26 11.13 -10.99 -10.58
C ASP A 26 12.03 -11.26 -9.37
N ALA A 27 11.42 -11.67 -8.28
CA ALA A 27 12.06 -11.93 -7.01
C ALA A 27 11.18 -12.86 -6.17
N PRO A 28 11.76 -13.66 -5.27
CA PRO A 28 10.99 -14.57 -4.44
C PRO A 28 10.12 -13.80 -3.42
N ARG A 29 9.03 -14.44 -3.04
CA ARG A 29 8.01 -13.84 -2.17
C ARG A 29 8.59 -13.35 -0.83
N GLU A 30 9.50 -14.09 -0.26
CA GLU A 30 10.13 -13.73 1.02
C GLU A 30 10.90 -12.40 0.92
N LEU A 31 11.57 -12.18 -0.20
CA LEU A 31 12.30 -10.93 -0.44
C LEU A 31 11.35 -9.76 -0.59
N VAL A 32 10.30 -9.94 -1.39
CA VAL A 32 9.30 -8.89 -1.61
C VAL A 32 8.57 -8.56 -0.30
N PHE A 33 8.23 -9.58 0.47
CA PHE A 33 7.60 -9.41 1.77
C PHE A 33 8.51 -8.65 2.75
N SER A 34 9.81 -8.94 2.74
CA SER A 34 10.76 -8.23 3.61
C SER A 34 10.90 -6.77 3.20
N ALA A 35 10.82 -6.44 1.92
CA ALA A 35 10.85 -5.06 1.44
C ALA A 35 9.65 -4.27 1.98
N TRP A 36 8.53 -4.93 2.23
CA TRP A 36 7.31 -4.34 2.77
C TRP A 36 7.31 -4.23 4.29
N THR A 37 7.99 -5.12 4.99
CA THR A 37 7.84 -5.29 6.43
C THR A 37 9.03 -4.83 7.25
N ASP A 38 10.14 -4.52 6.61
CA ASP A 38 11.31 -3.94 7.26
C ASP A 38 11.26 -2.42 7.03
N PRO A 39 11.17 -1.61 8.09
CA PRO A 39 11.08 -0.15 7.93
C PRO A 39 12.29 0.46 7.21
N LYS A 40 13.45 -0.18 7.31
CA LYS A 40 14.65 0.24 6.59
C LYS A 40 14.43 0.19 5.08
N HIS A 41 13.72 -0.83 4.61
CA HIS A 41 13.38 -0.97 3.20
C HIS A 41 12.12 -0.21 2.82
N LEU A 42 11.07 -0.37 3.62
CA LEU A 42 9.75 0.22 3.37
C LEU A 42 9.82 1.73 3.13
N THR A 43 10.60 2.43 3.91
CA THR A 43 10.76 3.88 3.84
C THR A 43 11.38 4.33 2.51
N GLN A 44 12.16 3.47 1.85
CA GLN A 44 12.89 3.83 0.64
C GLN A 44 12.02 3.91 -0.62
N TRP A 45 10.92 3.15 -0.67
CA TRP A 45 10.10 3.09 -1.89
C TRP A 45 8.66 3.56 -1.68
N TRP A 46 8.22 3.75 -0.45
CA TRP A 46 6.83 4.09 -0.16
C TRP A 46 6.46 5.45 -0.74
N GLY A 47 5.31 5.50 -1.42
CA GLY A 47 4.74 6.72 -1.97
C GLY A 47 4.85 6.79 -3.49
N PRO A 48 4.03 7.66 -4.10
CA PRO A 48 4.08 7.87 -5.55
C PRO A 48 5.35 8.61 -5.97
N ASN A 49 5.54 8.75 -7.27
CA ASN A 49 6.71 9.40 -7.83
C ASN A 49 6.90 10.80 -7.27
N GLY A 50 8.14 11.12 -6.91
CA GLY A 50 8.49 12.44 -6.37
C GLY A 50 8.33 12.57 -4.87
N PHE A 51 7.73 11.57 -4.20
CA PHE A 51 7.60 11.58 -2.74
C PHE A 51 8.76 10.88 -2.07
N THR A 52 9.10 11.37 -0.88
CA THR A 52 9.98 10.66 0.05
C THR A 52 9.22 10.42 1.36
N THR A 53 9.69 9.51 2.17
CA THR A 53 8.99 9.11 3.39
C THR A 53 9.96 9.09 4.57
N THR A 54 9.51 9.66 5.70
CA THR A 54 10.23 9.57 6.97
C THR A 54 9.38 8.75 7.94
N THR A 55 9.94 7.69 8.49
CA THR A 55 9.27 6.85 9.49
C THR A 55 9.62 7.33 10.89
N TYR A 56 8.61 7.63 11.69
CA TYR A 56 8.79 8.04 13.09
C TYR A 56 8.70 6.86 14.04
N SER A 57 7.77 5.93 13.78
CA SER A 57 7.64 4.73 14.60
C SER A 57 7.06 3.61 13.75
N PHE A 58 7.44 2.40 14.07
CA PHE A 58 7.00 1.22 13.31
C PHE A 58 6.91 0.03 14.25
N ASP A 59 5.73 -0.57 14.34
CA ASP A 59 5.47 -1.72 15.19
C ASP A 59 4.67 -2.75 14.39
N LEU A 60 5.37 -3.74 13.83
CA LEU A 60 4.77 -4.72 12.92
C LEU A 60 4.16 -5.87 13.71
N ARG A 61 2.95 -5.66 14.19
CA ARG A 61 2.13 -6.67 14.85
C ARG A 61 0.66 -6.27 14.76
N PRO A 62 -0.28 -7.20 14.92
CA PRO A 62 -1.70 -6.82 14.97
C PRO A 62 -1.93 -5.78 16.07
N GLY A 63 -2.56 -4.68 15.70
CA GLY A 63 -2.75 -3.51 16.57
C GLY A 63 -1.57 -2.56 16.61
N GLY A 64 -0.43 -2.93 16.06
CA GLY A 64 0.74 -2.06 15.99
C GLY A 64 0.56 -0.95 14.98
N VAL A 65 1.32 0.13 15.13
CA VAL A 65 1.14 1.35 14.35
C VAL A 65 2.44 1.72 13.65
N TRP A 66 2.30 2.15 12.40
CA TRP A 66 3.37 2.79 11.65
C TRP A 66 2.98 4.27 11.46
N ARG A 67 3.79 5.16 12.04
CA ARG A 67 3.64 6.60 11.87
C ARG A 67 4.72 7.12 10.95
N PHE A 68 4.31 7.88 9.94
CA PHE A 68 5.25 8.38 8.95
C PHE A 68 4.75 9.67 8.33
N VAL A 69 5.69 10.38 7.72
CA VAL A 69 5.40 11.58 6.94
C VAL A 69 5.82 11.34 5.50
N MET A 70 4.93 11.66 4.58
CA MET A 70 5.26 11.66 3.16
C MET A 70 5.56 13.10 2.76
N HIS A 71 6.73 13.31 2.18
CA HIS A 71 7.18 14.62 1.72
C HIS A 71 6.88 14.72 0.22
N GLY A 72 5.96 15.61 -0.14
CA GLY A 72 5.56 15.79 -1.52
C GLY A 72 6.57 16.60 -2.30
N PRO A 73 6.56 16.46 -3.64
CA PRO A 73 7.48 17.21 -4.50
C PRO A 73 7.20 18.72 -4.49
N ASP A 74 6.01 19.13 -4.02
CA ASP A 74 5.61 20.52 -3.86
C ASP A 74 6.07 21.13 -2.53
N GLY A 75 6.75 20.35 -1.68
CA GLY A 75 7.19 20.76 -0.35
C GLY A 75 6.16 20.57 0.74
N ARG A 76 4.99 20.04 0.43
CA ARG A 76 3.98 19.74 1.44
C ARG A 76 4.28 18.43 2.14
N ASP A 77 4.16 18.42 3.47
CA ASP A 77 4.28 17.22 4.29
C ASP A 77 2.90 16.65 4.60
N TYR A 78 2.77 15.34 4.44
CA TYR A 78 1.52 14.61 4.70
C TYR A 78 1.75 13.67 5.86
N GLN A 79 1.14 13.96 7.01
CA GLN A 79 1.20 13.10 8.19
C GLN A 79 0.32 11.89 7.97
N ASN A 80 0.85 10.71 8.26
CA ASN A 80 0.15 9.46 8.00
C ASN A 80 0.26 8.48 9.16
N ARG A 81 -0.73 7.60 9.23
CA ARG A 81 -0.79 6.54 10.23
C ARG A 81 -1.39 5.31 9.61
N ILE A 82 -0.74 4.19 9.83
CA ILE A 82 -1.23 2.86 9.46
C ILE A 82 -1.32 2.03 10.72
N THR A 83 -2.46 1.34 10.91
CA THR A 83 -2.65 0.39 12.00
C THR A 83 -2.76 -1.00 11.42
N PHE A 84 -1.82 -1.88 11.76
CA PHE A 84 -1.82 -3.25 11.26
C PHE A 84 -2.94 -4.04 11.91
N GLU A 85 -3.67 -4.81 11.10
CA GLU A 85 -4.73 -5.68 11.59
C GLU A 85 -4.33 -7.15 11.51
N LYS A 86 -3.67 -7.54 10.41
CA LYS A 86 -3.31 -8.93 10.18
C LYS A 86 -1.99 -9.01 9.44
N ILE A 87 -1.13 -9.91 9.86
CA ILE A 87 0.16 -10.14 9.23
C ILE A 87 0.34 -11.65 9.13
N VAL A 88 0.41 -12.16 7.91
CA VAL A 88 0.59 -13.59 7.63
C VAL A 88 1.83 -13.72 6.74
N PRO A 89 3.03 -13.83 7.32
CA PRO A 89 4.26 -13.94 6.55
C PRO A 89 4.32 -15.25 5.75
N PRO A 90 4.79 -15.24 4.54
CA PRO A 90 5.08 -14.11 3.66
C PRO A 90 3.94 -13.83 2.68
N GLU A 91 2.69 -14.04 3.08
CA GLU A 91 1.53 -14.15 2.20
C GLU A 91 0.66 -12.90 2.17
N ARG A 92 0.43 -12.25 3.33
CA ARG A 92 -0.60 -11.22 3.40
C ARG A 92 -0.39 -10.24 4.53
N ILE A 93 -0.75 -8.99 4.26
CA ILE A 93 -0.81 -7.92 5.26
C ILE A 93 -2.15 -7.22 5.09
N VAL A 94 -2.86 -6.98 6.20
CA VAL A 94 -4.08 -6.19 6.23
C VAL A 94 -3.87 -5.04 7.19
N TYR A 95 -4.21 -3.82 6.78
CA TYR A 95 -4.06 -2.65 7.65
C TYR A 95 -5.11 -1.59 7.33
N ARG A 96 -5.33 -0.70 8.29
CA ARG A 96 -6.14 0.50 8.10
C ARG A 96 -5.22 1.70 7.94
N HIS A 97 -5.51 2.54 6.96
CA HIS A 97 -4.78 3.76 6.69
C HIS A 97 -5.59 4.95 7.17
N GLY A 98 -4.98 5.80 7.99
CA GLY A 98 -5.64 6.97 8.53
C GLY A 98 -6.26 6.72 9.90
N GLY A 99 -7.26 7.53 10.26
CA GLY A 99 -8.03 7.34 11.49
C GLY A 99 -7.52 8.10 12.69
N GLY A 100 -6.84 9.23 12.50
CA GLY A 100 -6.40 10.10 13.57
C GLY A 100 -6.64 11.56 13.24
N ASP A 101 -6.80 12.38 14.26
CA ASP A 101 -7.01 13.82 14.08
C ASP A 101 -5.73 14.54 13.65
N ASP A 102 -4.58 13.91 13.90
CA ASP A 102 -3.25 14.47 13.63
C ASP A 102 -2.67 13.98 12.31
N VAL A 103 -3.45 13.32 11.48
CA VAL A 103 -3.02 12.79 10.18
C VAL A 103 -3.98 13.22 9.07
N GLU A 104 -3.60 12.96 7.83
CA GLU A 104 -4.44 13.28 6.67
C GLU A 104 -5.83 12.65 6.82
N PRO A 105 -6.90 13.37 6.40
CA PRO A 105 -8.28 12.92 6.60
C PRO A 105 -8.69 11.84 5.60
N VAL A 106 -8.06 10.68 5.72
CA VAL A 106 -8.40 9.50 4.93
C VAL A 106 -8.68 8.35 5.88
N GLN A 107 -9.51 7.42 5.45
CA GLN A 107 -9.78 6.22 6.24
C GLN A 107 -10.21 5.10 5.31
N PHE A 108 -9.35 4.09 5.17
CA PHE A 108 -9.65 2.93 4.34
C PHE A 108 -8.81 1.74 4.79
N ARG A 109 -9.28 0.54 4.44
CA ARG A 109 -8.55 -0.69 4.72
C ARG A 109 -7.83 -1.13 3.48
N GLN A 110 -6.60 -1.60 3.64
CA GLN A 110 -5.83 -2.19 2.54
C GLN A 110 -5.46 -3.63 2.85
N THR A 111 -5.52 -4.44 1.82
CA THR A 111 -5.09 -5.84 1.85
C THR A 111 -4.02 -6.01 0.78
N VAL A 112 -2.86 -6.48 1.20
CA VAL A 112 -1.74 -6.75 0.29
C VAL A 112 -1.51 -8.25 0.28
N ILE A 113 -1.66 -8.87 -0.88
CA ILE A 113 -1.46 -10.30 -1.05
C ILE A 113 -0.20 -10.52 -1.88
N PHE A 114 0.70 -11.37 -1.36
CA PHE A 114 1.96 -11.74 -2.00
C PHE A 114 1.82 -13.18 -2.50
N GLU A 115 1.65 -13.34 -3.80
CA GLU A 115 1.42 -14.66 -4.40
C GLU A 115 2.72 -15.21 -4.96
N ASP A 116 3.05 -16.45 -4.60
CA ASP A 116 4.23 -17.13 -5.09
C ASP A 116 3.96 -17.72 -6.48
N LEU A 117 4.72 -17.29 -7.46
CA LEU A 117 4.60 -17.74 -8.84
C LEU A 117 5.81 -18.63 -9.27
N GLY A 118 6.43 -19.31 -8.31
CA GLY A 118 7.59 -20.15 -8.61
C GLY A 118 8.88 -19.34 -8.73
N GLY A 119 9.31 -18.71 -7.64
CA GLY A 119 10.51 -17.86 -7.63
C GLY A 119 10.25 -16.44 -8.06
N ARG A 120 9.03 -16.13 -8.48
CA ARG A 120 8.55 -14.79 -8.79
C ARG A 120 7.36 -14.50 -7.91
N THR A 121 7.00 -13.23 -7.79
CA THR A 121 5.92 -12.79 -6.90
C THR A 121 4.93 -11.92 -7.66
N ARG A 122 3.65 -12.11 -7.37
CA ARG A 122 2.63 -11.14 -7.77
C ARG A 122 2.04 -10.51 -6.53
N ILE A 123 2.05 -9.17 -6.47
CA ILE A 123 1.33 -8.45 -5.46
C ILE A 123 -0.04 -8.05 -6.01
N THR A 124 -1.08 -8.28 -5.22
CA THR A 124 -2.38 -7.65 -5.38
C THR A 124 -2.61 -6.75 -4.18
N TRP A 125 -2.76 -5.45 -4.43
CA TRP A 125 -2.93 -4.43 -3.40
C TRP A 125 -4.33 -3.85 -3.55
N ARG A 126 -5.18 -4.14 -2.58
CA ARG A 126 -6.60 -3.78 -2.62
C ARG A 126 -6.92 -2.77 -1.53
N GLY A 127 -7.56 -1.67 -1.90
CA GLY A 127 -8.07 -0.67 -0.97
C GLY A 127 -9.57 -0.69 -0.92
N ASP A 128 -10.15 -0.91 0.26
CA ASP A 128 -11.59 -0.90 0.51
C ASP A 128 -11.97 0.35 1.31
N PHE A 129 -12.98 1.07 0.82
CA PHE A 129 -13.39 2.35 1.39
C PHE A 129 -14.76 2.22 2.06
N PRO A 130 -15.06 3.07 3.07
CA PRO A 130 -16.35 2.98 3.76
C PRO A 130 -17.54 3.38 2.89
N SER A 131 -17.30 4.15 1.82
CA SER A 131 -18.36 4.57 0.90
C SER A 131 -17.77 4.91 -0.45
N THR A 132 -18.61 4.92 -1.48
CA THR A 132 -18.24 5.37 -2.82
C THR A 132 -17.80 6.84 -2.80
N ALA A 133 -18.46 7.66 -1.99
CA ALA A 133 -18.11 9.07 -1.87
C ALA A 133 -16.69 9.25 -1.31
N GLU A 134 -16.32 8.49 -0.29
CA GLU A 134 -14.99 8.55 0.28
C GLU A 134 -13.93 8.06 -0.70
N ARG A 135 -14.21 6.95 -1.39
CA ARG A 135 -13.33 6.44 -2.43
C ARG A 135 -13.05 7.50 -3.50
N ASN A 136 -14.11 8.11 -4.00
CA ASN A 136 -13.99 9.12 -5.06
C ASN A 136 -13.26 10.37 -4.57
N ARG A 137 -13.48 10.75 -3.31
CA ARG A 137 -12.79 11.88 -2.70
C ARG A 137 -11.27 11.61 -2.60
N VAL A 138 -10.89 10.43 -2.15
CA VAL A 138 -9.48 10.05 -2.01
C VAL A 138 -8.79 9.99 -3.37
N ILE A 139 -9.47 9.48 -4.40
CA ILE A 139 -8.94 9.51 -5.76
C ILE A 139 -8.75 10.95 -6.23
N ARG A 140 -9.76 11.79 -6.04
CA ARG A 140 -9.71 13.18 -6.51
C ARG A 140 -8.66 14.01 -5.79
N ASP A 141 -8.61 13.90 -4.46
CA ASP A 141 -7.76 14.78 -3.63
C ASP A 141 -6.32 14.28 -3.51
N TYR A 142 -6.10 12.98 -3.62
CA TYR A 142 -4.78 12.39 -3.43
C TYR A 142 -4.26 11.59 -4.63
N GLY A 143 -5.07 11.42 -5.68
CA GLY A 143 -4.67 10.63 -6.84
C GLY A 143 -4.37 9.17 -6.49
N ALA A 144 -5.18 8.58 -5.62
CA ALA A 144 -4.87 7.30 -4.99
C ALA A 144 -4.70 6.15 -5.99
N ASP A 145 -5.47 6.13 -7.06
CA ASP A 145 -5.38 5.09 -8.09
C ASP A 145 -4.06 5.15 -8.85
N LYS A 146 -3.70 6.34 -9.32
CA LYS A 146 -2.42 6.57 -10.01
C LYS A 146 -1.26 6.39 -9.04
N GLY A 147 -1.40 6.89 -7.82
CA GLY A 147 -0.37 6.78 -6.79
C GLY A 147 -0.06 5.34 -6.43
N LEU A 148 -1.07 4.48 -6.39
CA LEU A 148 -0.89 3.06 -6.14
C LEU A 148 -0.02 2.40 -7.22
N ALA A 149 -0.32 2.68 -8.48
CA ALA A 149 0.46 2.14 -9.59
C ALA A 149 1.91 2.63 -9.56
N GLU A 150 2.13 3.90 -9.27
CA GLU A 150 3.46 4.48 -9.16
C GLU A 150 4.24 3.89 -7.99
N THR A 151 3.58 3.69 -6.85
CA THR A 151 4.21 3.09 -5.68
C THR A 151 4.63 1.65 -5.96
N LEU A 152 3.79 0.86 -6.63
CA LEU A 152 4.15 -0.51 -7.01
C LEU A 152 5.33 -0.53 -7.98
N ALA A 153 5.42 0.43 -8.89
CA ALA A 153 6.56 0.52 -9.80
C ALA A 153 7.85 0.85 -9.04
N ARG A 154 7.79 1.73 -8.06
CA ARG A 154 8.95 2.05 -7.22
C ARG A 154 9.39 0.85 -6.39
N LEU A 155 8.44 0.09 -5.86
CA LEU A 155 8.75 -1.16 -5.17
C LEU A 155 9.45 -2.13 -6.12
N GLY A 156 8.99 -2.23 -7.36
CA GLY A 156 9.61 -3.07 -8.37
C GLY A 156 11.07 -2.74 -8.59
N ASP A 157 11.40 -1.47 -8.74
CA ASP A 157 12.77 -1.01 -8.92
C ASP A 157 13.61 -1.30 -7.67
N TYR A 158 13.06 -1.07 -6.50
CA TYR A 158 13.74 -1.32 -5.23
C TYR A 158 14.04 -2.80 -5.02
N VAL A 159 13.06 -3.66 -5.27
CA VAL A 159 13.22 -5.11 -5.14
C VAL A 159 14.24 -5.65 -6.13
N ALA A 160 14.26 -5.12 -7.36
CA ALA A 160 15.26 -5.50 -8.36
C ALA A 160 16.67 -5.17 -7.89
N ALA A 161 16.85 -4.01 -7.26
CA ALA A 161 18.14 -3.61 -6.69
C ALA A 161 18.53 -4.50 -5.51
N MET A 162 17.57 -4.87 -4.65
CA MET A 162 17.83 -5.80 -3.54
C MET A 162 18.29 -7.17 -4.05
N ALA A 163 17.63 -7.67 -5.10
CA ALA A 163 17.90 -9.00 -5.62
C ALA A 163 19.28 -9.08 -6.29
N SER A 164 19.74 -8.03 -6.94
CA SER A 164 21.00 -8.06 -7.69
C SER A 164 22.19 -7.55 -6.86
N GLY A 165 22.04 -6.46 -6.10
CA GLY A 165 23.13 -5.82 -5.40
C GLY A 165 23.70 -6.62 -4.23
N PRO A 166 22.89 -6.98 -3.21
CA PRO A 166 23.40 -7.66 -2.02
C PRO A 166 24.05 -9.03 -2.30
N LYS A 167 23.52 -9.75 -3.28
CA LYS A 167 24.06 -11.07 -3.63
C LYS A 167 25.52 -11.01 -4.08
N HIS A 168 25.88 -10.02 -4.89
CA HIS A 168 27.24 -9.88 -5.37
C HIS A 168 28.22 -9.59 -4.23
N ARG A 169 27.79 -8.80 -3.26
CA ARG A 169 28.61 -8.51 -2.11
C ARG A 169 28.68 -9.67 -1.14
N GLY A 170 27.59 -10.40 -0.97
CA GLY A 170 27.53 -11.54 -0.08
C GLY A 170 28.40 -12.71 -0.51
N VAL A 171 28.67 -12.80 -1.80
CA VAL A 171 29.49 -13.89 -2.36
C VAL A 171 30.98 -13.59 -2.25
N ALA A 172 31.31 -12.33 -2.17
CA ALA A 172 32.71 -11.92 -1.99
C ALA A 172 33.23 -12.27 -0.59
#